data_b7b7b9fa3701d3f8f2a903435b19c21b
#
_entry.id   b7b7b9fa3701d3f8f2a903435b19c21b
#
_cell.length_a   1.000
_cell.length_b   1.000
_cell.length_c   1.000
_cell.angle_alpha   90.00
_cell.angle_beta   90.00
_cell.angle_gamma   90.00
#
_symmetry.space_group_name_H-M   'P 1'
#
loop_
_entity.id
_entity.type
_entity.pdbx_description
1 polymer ?
#
loop_
_entity_poly.entity_id
_entity_poly.type
_entity_poly.pdbx_seq_one_letter_code
_entity_poly.pdbx_strand_id
1 'polypeptide(L)'
;MAMWNPWRGCKKCSEGCLHCYIHKGDAKRGIDTASIVKTKDFYKPIQKLINGNYKMKAGLVYLCFSTDFLIEEADAWRQECWQMIKERSDCTFLFLTKRIDRFMKCIPEDWGDGYENVVVCCTVENQRNADYKLGIFDKLPIKHKCITAQPLIEAINMERHLDGIELVVVGGESDQNARPLDYSWVLDIREQCIRKNVSFEFRQCGTHFIKDGKEYKLQTKDLCSQARKAGINFKALQ
;
A
#
# COMPACT_ATOMS: atom_id res chain seq x y z
N MET A 1 10.80 -7.91 -10.27
CA MET A 1 9.66 -7.42 -9.46
C MET A 1 8.39 -7.76 -10.22
N ALA A 2 7.48 -8.50 -9.63
CA ALA A 2 6.25 -8.96 -10.27
C ALA A 2 5.03 -8.22 -9.70
N MET A 3 3.94 -8.17 -10.48
CA MET A 3 2.65 -7.66 -10.02
C MET A 3 1.59 -8.74 -10.23
N TRP A 4 0.74 -8.92 -9.22
CA TRP A 4 -0.38 -9.84 -9.27
C TRP A 4 -1.65 -9.15 -8.77
N ASN A 5 -2.63 -9.02 -9.68
CA ASN A 5 -3.95 -8.53 -9.37
C ASN A 5 -4.95 -9.64 -9.71
N PRO A 6 -5.32 -10.50 -8.74
CA PRO A 6 -6.25 -11.62 -8.96
C PRO A 6 -7.65 -11.14 -9.37
N TRP A 7 -8.02 -9.94 -8.97
CA TRP A 7 -9.23 -9.25 -9.41
C TRP A 7 -8.92 -7.81 -9.78
N ARG A 8 -9.86 -7.15 -10.42
CA ARG A 8 -9.87 -5.72 -10.72
C ARG A 8 -11.12 -5.08 -10.17
N GLY A 9 -11.11 -3.77 -10.10
CA GLY A 9 -12.17 -2.96 -9.51
C GLY A 9 -11.88 -2.65 -8.05
N CYS A 10 -12.41 -1.55 -7.57
CA CYS A 10 -12.27 -1.09 -6.19
C CYS A 10 -13.41 -0.12 -5.85
N LYS A 11 -13.88 -0.14 -4.62
CA LYS A 11 -14.82 0.84 -4.08
C LYS A 11 -14.09 1.84 -3.20
N LYS A 12 -14.44 3.12 -3.30
CA LYS A 12 -13.88 4.16 -2.43
C LYS A 12 -14.32 3.91 -0.98
N CYS A 13 -13.39 4.04 -0.03
CA CYS A 13 -13.65 3.79 1.39
C CYS A 13 -13.04 4.82 2.34
N SER A 14 -12.26 5.77 1.82
CA SER A 14 -11.67 6.84 2.62
C SER A 14 -11.45 8.10 1.78
N GLU A 15 -11.09 9.21 2.43
CA GLU A 15 -10.76 10.47 1.76
C GLU A 15 -9.58 10.33 0.79
N GLY A 16 -8.65 9.44 1.07
CA GLY A 16 -7.52 9.14 0.17
C GLY A 16 -7.93 8.45 -1.14
N CYS A 17 -9.19 8.05 -1.29
CA CYS A 17 -9.71 7.51 -2.54
C CYS A 17 -10.29 8.59 -3.49
N LEU A 18 -10.34 9.87 -3.08
CA LEU A 18 -11.00 10.93 -3.86
C LEU A 18 -10.36 11.07 -5.26
N HIS A 19 -9.03 11.19 -5.31
CA HIS A 19 -8.26 11.38 -6.55
C HIS A 19 -7.50 10.12 -6.98
N CYS A 20 -8.04 8.94 -6.65
CA CYS A 20 -7.39 7.67 -6.97
C CYS A 20 -7.21 7.49 -8.49
N TYR A 21 -5.96 7.26 -8.91
CA TYR A 21 -5.59 7.09 -10.31
C TYR A 21 -6.26 5.88 -10.98
N ILE A 22 -6.64 4.85 -10.22
CA ILE A 22 -7.38 3.68 -10.73
C ILE A 22 -8.77 4.11 -11.19
N HIS A 23 -9.55 4.77 -10.32
CA HIS A 23 -10.89 5.25 -10.67
C HIS A 23 -10.86 6.20 -11.87
N LYS A 24 -9.86 7.10 -11.92
CA LYS A 24 -9.68 8.00 -13.08
C LYS A 24 -9.32 7.26 -14.36
N GLY A 25 -8.42 6.31 -14.28
CA GLY A 25 -7.99 5.50 -15.42
C GLY A 25 -9.13 4.64 -15.97
N ASP A 26 -9.95 4.07 -15.09
CA ASP A 26 -11.12 3.28 -15.48
C ASP A 26 -12.20 4.15 -16.11
N ALA A 27 -12.52 5.31 -15.51
CA ALA A 27 -13.49 6.25 -16.05
C ALA A 27 -13.15 6.70 -17.47
N LYS A 28 -11.85 6.98 -17.76
CA LYS A 28 -11.39 7.33 -19.11
C LYS A 28 -11.59 6.20 -20.14
N ARG A 29 -11.69 4.96 -19.70
CA ARG A 29 -11.88 3.77 -20.54
C ARG A 29 -13.34 3.29 -20.56
N GLY A 30 -14.25 3.99 -19.90
CA GLY A 30 -15.65 3.58 -19.75
C GLY A 30 -15.84 2.32 -18.90
N ILE A 31 -14.90 2.05 -17.98
CA ILE A 31 -14.95 0.89 -17.09
C ILE A 31 -15.54 1.32 -15.74
N ASP A 32 -16.54 0.58 -15.28
CA ASP A 32 -17.04 0.74 -13.92
C ASP A 32 -16.06 0.12 -12.92
N THR A 33 -15.35 0.99 -12.18
CA THR A 33 -14.38 0.56 -11.17
C THR A 33 -15.07 -0.12 -9.98
N ALA A 34 -16.35 0.14 -9.70
CA ALA A 34 -17.07 -0.49 -8.60
C ALA A 34 -17.44 -1.95 -8.88
N SER A 35 -17.39 -2.37 -10.15
CA SER A 35 -17.58 -3.75 -10.57
C SER A 35 -16.32 -4.58 -10.30
N ILE A 36 -16.36 -5.44 -9.28
CA ILE A 36 -15.23 -6.29 -8.89
C ILE A 36 -15.33 -7.61 -9.65
N VAL A 37 -14.31 -7.95 -10.45
CA VAL A 37 -14.29 -9.16 -11.27
C VAL A 37 -12.91 -9.85 -11.23
N LYS A 38 -12.91 -11.20 -11.26
CA LYS A 38 -11.68 -11.99 -11.42
C LYS A 38 -10.95 -11.58 -12.70
N THR A 39 -9.62 -11.51 -12.66
CA THR A 39 -8.80 -11.29 -13.86
C THR A 39 -8.39 -12.61 -14.50
N LYS A 40 -7.96 -12.56 -15.76
CA LYS A 40 -7.32 -13.70 -16.42
C LYS A 40 -6.02 -14.14 -15.74
N ASP A 41 -5.42 -13.27 -14.96
CA ASP A 41 -4.17 -13.50 -14.23
C ASP A 41 -4.41 -14.05 -12.82
N PHE A 42 -5.65 -14.50 -12.50
CA PHE A 42 -6.00 -14.98 -11.16
C PHE A 42 -5.05 -16.08 -10.66
N TYR A 43 -4.73 -17.06 -11.50
CA TYR A 43 -3.83 -18.16 -11.17
C TYR A 43 -2.35 -17.91 -11.54
N LYS A 44 -1.97 -16.67 -11.84
CA LYS A 44 -0.62 -16.30 -12.29
C LYS A 44 0.52 -16.79 -11.37
N PRO A 45 0.41 -16.77 -10.03
CA PRO A 45 1.47 -17.25 -9.15
C PRO A 45 1.86 -18.71 -9.39
N ILE A 46 0.88 -19.57 -9.67
CA ILE A 46 1.05 -21.02 -9.81
C ILE A 46 1.08 -21.51 -11.25
N GLN A 47 0.99 -20.61 -12.24
CA GLN A 47 1.14 -20.99 -13.65
C GLN A 47 2.55 -21.53 -13.92
N LYS A 48 2.61 -22.72 -14.54
CA LYS A 48 3.86 -23.39 -14.90
C LYS A 48 4.18 -23.30 -16.38
N LEU A 49 5.45 -23.35 -16.69
CA LEU A 49 6.02 -23.59 -18.02
C LEU A 49 5.99 -25.09 -18.33
N ILE A 50 6.26 -25.45 -19.58
CA ILE A 50 6.33 -26.87 -20.02
C ILE A 50 7.39 -27.66 -19.22
N ASN A 51 8.48 -27.01 -18.81
CA ASN A 51 9.54 -27.61 -17.99
C ASN A 51 9.19 -27.72 -16.49
N GLY A 52 7.97 -27.43 -16.07
CA GLY A 52 7.49 -27.52 -14.69
C GLY A 52 7.81 -26.32 -13.80
N ASN A 53 8.66 -25.40 -14.23
CA ASN A 53 8.98 -24.19 -13.45
C ASN A 53 7.83 -23.19 -13.46
N TYR A 54 7.68 -22.41 -12.38
CA TYR A 54 6.69 -21.32 -12.36
C TYR A 54 7.04 -20.23 -13.37
N LYS A 55 6.03 -19.73 -14.09
CA LYS A 55 6.19 -18.56 -14.98
C LYS A 55 6.55 -17.31 -14.22
N MET A 56 5.92 -17.10 -13.04
CA MET A 56 6.26 -16.01 -12.14
C MET A 56 7.55 -16.36 -11.38
N LYS A 57 8.59 -15.56 -11.59
CA LYS A 57 9.87 -15.71 -10.90
C LYS A 57 9.74 -15.44 -9.40
N ALA A 58 10.59 -16.11 -8.60
CA ALA A 58 10.73 -15.85 -7.18
C ALA A 58 11.08 -14.39 -6.86
N GLY A 59 10.75 -13.95 -5.66
CA GLY A 59 11.04 -12.61 -5.12
C GLY A 59 9.80 -11.77 -4.84
N LEU A 60 9.95 -10.43 -4.78
CA LEU A 60 8.88 -9.52 -4.39
C LEU A 60 7.75 -9.43 -5.42
N VAL A 61 6.52 -9.66 -4.96
CA VAL A 61 5.28 -9.58 -5.73
C VAL A 61 4.38 -8.52 -5.12
N TYR A 62 4.06 -7.49 -5.90
CA TYR A 62 3.04 -6.51 -5.53
C TYR A 62 1.65 -7.07 -5.77
N LEU A 63 0.92 -7.31 -4.68
CA LEU A 63 -0.42 -7.92 -4.68
C LEU A 63 -1.49 -6.83 -4.60
N CYS A 64 -2.44 -6.84 -5.51
CA CYS A 64 -3.61 -5.94 -5.52
C CYS A 64 -3.27 -4.43 -5.55
N PHE A 65 -2.22 -4.01 -6.25
CA PHE A 65 -1.86 -2.58 -6.36
C PHE A 65 -2.84 -1.77 -7.22
N SER A 66 -3.76 -2.42 -7.95
CA SER A 66 -4.85 -1.77 -8.70
C SER A 66 -6.23 -1.98 -8.08
N THR A 67 -6.28 -2.54 -6.87
CA THR A 67 -7.51 -2.85 -6.12
C THR A 67 -7.16 -2.90 -4.63
N ASP A 68 -8.00 -3.50 -3.79
CA ASP A 68 -7.70 -3.78 -2.38
C ASP A 68 -7.86 -5.28 -2.12
N PHE A 69 -6.85 -5.91 -1.49
CA PHE A 69 -6.88 -7.35 -1.23
C PHE A 69 -7.97 -7.74 -0.22
N LEU A 70 -8.38 -6.83 0.66
CA LEU A 70 -9.39 -7.06 1.69
C LEU A 70 -10.80 -6.59 1.27
N ILE A 71 -11.03 -6.30 -0.02
CA ILE A 71 -12.35 -5.89 -0.51
C ILE A 71 -13.37 -7.02 -0.35
N GLU A 72 -14.59 -6.68 0.08
CA GLU A 72 -15.63 -7.65 0.47
C GLU A 72 -16.08 -8.53 -0.68
N GLU A 73 -16.23 -7.96 -1.85
CA GLU A 73 -16.71 -8.65 -3.04
C GLU A 73 -15.75 -9.78 -3.51
N ALA A 74 -14.51 -9.79 -3.01
CA ALA A 74 -13.54 -10.84 -3.30
C ALA A 74 -13.46 -11.93 -2.22
N ASP A 75 -14.30 -11.90 -1.20
CA ASP A 75 -14.23 -12.86 -0.07
C ASP A 75 -14.28 -14.32 -0.56
N ALA A 76 -15.16 -14.62 -1.50
CA ALA A 76 -15.29 -15.98 -2.06
C ALA A 76 -14.03 -16.47 -2.82
N TRP A 77 -13.17 -15.55 -3.27
CA TRP A 77 -11.98 -15.88 -4.08
C TRP A 77 -10.69 -15.83 -3.29
N ARG A 78 -10.70 -15.14 -2.15
CA ARG A 78 -9.49 -14.84 -1.37
C ARG A 78 -8.84 -16.09 -0.80
N GLN A 79 -9.64 -17.11 -0.42
CA GLN A 79 -9.10 -18.37 0.11
C GLN A 79 -8.19 -19.08 -0.91
N GLU A 80 -8.59 -19.10 -2.17
CA GLU A 80 -7.74 -19.64 -3.25
C GLU A 80 -6.42 -18.84 -3.37
N CYS A 81 -6.49 -17.51 -3.19
CA CYS A 81 -5.28 -16.67 -3.21
C CYS A 81 -4.33 -17.00 -2.06
N TRP A 82 -4.85 -17.22 -0.85
CA TRP A 82 -4.02 -17.62 0.29
C TRP A 82 -3.32 -18.96 0.06
N GLN A 83 -3.98 -19.93 -0.55
CA GLN A 83 -3.35 -21.21 -0.91
C GLN A 83 -2.21 -21.00 -1.91
N MET A 84 -2.41 -20.17 -2.93
CA MET A 84 -1.36 -19.83 -3.90
C MET A 84 -0.18 -19.09 -3.24
N ILE A 85 -0.44 -18.18 -2.30
CA ILE A 85 0.59 -17.46 -1.54
C ILE A 85 1.41 -18.46 -0.70
N LYS A 86 0.75 -19.40 -0.04
CA LYS A 86 1.40 -20.45 0.74
C LYS A 86 2.25 -21.39 -0.12
N GLU A 87 1.75 -21.80 -1.30
CA GLU A 87 2.48 -22.62 -2.27
C GLU A 87 3.76 -21.93 -2.77
N ARG A 88 3.71 -20.59 -2.91
CA ARG A 88 4.82 -19.77 -3.41
C ARG A 88 5.64 -19.15 -2.29
N SER A 89 6.17 -19.97 -1.40
CA SER A 89 7.07 -19.54 -0.31
C SER A 89 8.39 -18.90 -0.81
N ASP A 90 8.73 -19.09 -2.09
CA ASP A 90 9.84 -18.44 -2.80
C ASP A 90 9.55 -16.98 -3.20
N CYS A 91 8.30 -16.52 -3.01
CA CYS A 91 7.85 -15.15 -3.27
C CYS A 91 7.46 -14.46 -1.96
N THR A 92 7.75 -13.16 -1.86
CA THR A 92 7.22 -12.29 -0.81
C THR A 92 6.06 -11.47 -1.38
N PHE A 93 4.87 -11.61 -0.84
CA PHE A 93 3.67 -10.91 -1.30
C PHE A 93 3.41 -9.68 -0.44
N LEU A 94 3.46 -8.50 -1.05
CA LEU A 94 3.20 -7.24 -0.39
C LEU A 94 1.90 -6.64 -0.91
N PHE A 95 0.96 -6.33 -0.01
CA PHE A 95 -0.26 -5.62 -0.37
C PHE A 95 -0.51 -4.40 0.53
N LEU A 96 -1.16 -3.40 -0.07
CA LEU A 96 -1.61 -2.18 0.57
C LEU A 96 -3.12 -2.30 0.82
N THR A 97 -3.58 -1.91 1.98
CA THR A 97 -5.02 -1.90 2.26
C THR A 97 -5.46 -0.65 3.01
N LYS A 98 -6.64 -0.17 2.66
CA LYS A 98 -7.40 0.84 3.41
C LYS A 98 -8.49 0.22 4.30
N ARG A 99 -8.61 -1.12 4.25
CA ARG A 99 -9.66 -1.92 4.93
C ARG A 99 -9.09 -2.84 5.99
N ILE A 100 -8.14 -2.33 6.78
CA ILE A 100 -7.46 -3.14 7.79
C ILE A 100 -8.40 -3.71 8.85
N ASP A 101 -9.53 -3.07 9.09
CA ASP A 101 -10.63 -3.52 9.96
C ASP A 101 -11.26 -4.84 9.51
N ARG A 102 -11.11 -5.21 8.23
CA ARG A 102 -11.59 -6.50 7.70
C ARG A 102 -10.57 -7.63 7.82
N PHE A 103 -9.34 -7.33 8.23
CA PHE A 103 -8.22 -8.27 8.16
C PHE A 103 -8.56 -9.65 8.77
N MET A 104 -9.07 -9.67 10.00
CA MET A 104 -9.41 -10.93 10.70
C MET A 104 -10.50 -11.77 10.02
N LYS A 105 -11.37 -11.15 9.21
CA LYS A 105 -12.37 -11.88 8.39
C LYS A 105 -11.77 -12.45 7.11
N CYS A 106 -10.62 -11.95 6.70
CA CYS A 106 -10.02 -12.19 5.39
C CYS A 106 -8.86 -13.19 5.41
N ILE A 107 -8.32 -13.50 6.58
CA ILE A 107 -7.21 -14.45 6.74
C ILE A 107 -7.70 -15.89 6.65
N PRO A 108 -6.84 -16.86 6.26
CA PRO A 108 -7.16 -18.27 6.28
C PRO A 108 -7.09 -18.83 7.71
N GLU A 109 -7.72 -19.99 7.94
CA GLU A 109 -7.76 -20.64 9.26
C GLU A 109 -6.36 -20.96 9.80
N ASP A 110 -5.43 -21.30 8.93
CA ASP A 110 -4.04 -21.64 9.26
C ASP A 110 -3.09 -20.43 9.31
N TRP A 111 -3.62 -19.20 9.41
CA TRP A 111 -2.82 -17.98 9.44
C TRP A 111 -1.85 -17.90 10.63
N GLY A 112 -2.27 -18.37 11.81
CA GLY A 112 -1.49 -18.28 13.05
C GLY A 112 -1.06 -16.85 13.38
N ASP A 113 0.24 -16.66 13.63
CA ASP A 113 0.84 -15.34 13.88
C ASP A 113 1.26 -14.61 12.61
N GLY A 114 0.93 -15.16 11.46
CA GLY A 114 1.23 -14.59 10.14
C GLY A 114 2.17 -15.42 9.29
N TYR A 115 2.01 -15.34 7.97
CA TYR A 115 2.90 -15.99 7.01
C TYR A 115 4.20 -15.21 6.86
N GLU A 116 5.34 -15.91 6.81
CA GLU A 116 6.68 -15.33 6.64
C GLU A 116 6.86 -14.58 5.31
N ASN A 117 6.08 -14.95 4.32
CA ASN A 117 6.17 -14.40 2.97
C ASN A 117 5.08 -13.38 2.65
N VAL A 118 4.43 -12.80 3.67
CA VAL A 118 3.38 -11.78 3.49
C VAL A 118 3.72 -10.50 4.24
N VAL A 119 3.77 -9.41 3.50
CA VAL A 119 3.94 -8.05 4.03
C VAL A 119 2.63 -7.29 3.91
N VAL A 120 2.10 -6.80 5.00
CA VAL A 120 0.86 -6.02 5.04
C VAL A 120 1.17 -4.56 5.27
N CYS A 121 0.71 -3.69 4.36
CA CYS A 121 0.85 -2.25 4.49
C CYS A 121 -0.51 -1.62 4.81
N CYS A 122 -0.66 -1.10 6.02
CA CYS A 122 -1.84 -0.32 6.40
C CYS A 122 -1.75 1.08 5.81
N THR A 123 -2.77 1.49 5.04
CA THR A 123 -2.81 2.84 4.44
C THR A 123 -3.59 3.80 5.31
N VAL A 124 -2.96 4.93 5.64
CA VAL A 124 -3.53 6.05 6.40
C VAL A 124 -3.31 7.35 5.64
N GLU A 125 -4.24 8.29 5.73
CA GLU A 125 -4.18 9.50 4.91
C GLU A 125 -4.23 10.79 5.75
N ASN A 126 -4.86 10.71 6.92
CA ASN A 126 -5.07 11.79 7.88
C ASN A 126 -5.03 11.25 9.31
N GLN A 127 -5.03 12.13 10.31
CA GLN A 127 -4.92 11.75 11.72
C GLN A 127 -6.07 10.83 12.15
N ARG A 128 -7.31 11.14 11.76
CA ARG A 128 -8.48 10.32 12.10
C ARG A 128 -8.34 8.88 11.60
N ASN A 129 -7.91 8.71 10.35
CA ASN A 129 -7.68 7.38 9.77
C ASN A 129 -6.47 6.68 10.40
N ALA A 130 -5.42 7.43 10.78
CA ALA A 130 -4.28 6.88 11.49
C ALA A 130 -4.69 6.34 12.86
N ASP A 131 -5.40 7.13 13.67
CA ASP A 131 -5.86 6.72 15.01
C ASP A 131 -6.76 5.49 14.94
N TYR A 132 -7.70 5.44 13.99
CA TYR A 132 -8.62 4.32 13.83
C TYR A 132 -7.91 3.05 13.32
N LYS A 133 -7.24 3.17 12.18
CA LYS A 133 -6.69 2.01 11.47
C LYS A 133 -5.45 1.45 12.14
N LEU A 134 -4.54 2.31 12.64
CA LEU A 134 -3.33 1.85 13.30
C LEU A 134 -3.64 1.25 14.67
N GLY A 135 -4.63 1.78 15.40
CA GLY A 135 -5.09 1.18 16.65
C GLY A 135 -5.64 -0.25 16.51
N ILE A 136 -6.15 -0.61 15.31
CA ILE A 136 -6.50 -1.98 14.95
C ILE A 136 -5.23 -2.75 14.54
N PHE A 137 -4.43 -2.16 13.65
CA PHE A 137 -3.27 -2.79 13.01
C PHE A 137 -2.21 -3.26 14.01
N ASP A 138 -1.98 -2.49 15.10
CA ASP A 138 -1.05 -2.84 16.17
C ASP A 138 -1.32 -4.23 16.74
N LYS A 139 -2.60 -4.59 16.88
CA LYS A 139 -3.06 -5.81 17.55
C LYS A 139 -3.19 -7.01 16.62
N LEU A 140 -3.03 -6.82 15.31
CA LEU A 140 -3.21 -7.91 14.36
C LEU A 140 -2.00 -8.85 14.33
N PRO A 141 -2.23 -10.16 14.19
CA PRO A 141 -1.17 -11.17 14.10
C PRO A 141 -0.53 -11.12 12.70
N ILE A 142 0.35 -10.16 12.50
CA ILE A 142 1.05 -9.92 11.22
C ILE A 142 2.53 -9.82 11.52
N LYS A 143 3.34 -10.65 10.86
CA LYS A 143 4.81 -10.67 11.04
C LYS A 143 5.50 -9.46 10.44
N HIS A 144 5.14 -9.12 9.19
CA HIS A 144 5.78 -8.03 8.45
C HIS A 144 4.79 -6.89 8.26
N LYS A 145 4.95 -5.84 9.06
CA LYS A 145 4.06 -4.67 9.11
C LYS A 145 4.71 -3.45 8.48
N CYS A 146 4.00 -2.81 7.56
CA CYS A 146 4.37 -1.50 7.00
C CYS A 146 3.22 -0.51 7.13
N ILE A 147 3.52 0.78 7.13
CA ILE A 147 2.53 1.85 7.05
C ILE A 147 2.74 2.60 5.74
N THR A 148 1.66 2.96 5.06
CA THR A 148 1.70 3.79 3.88
C THR A 148 0.83 5.03 4.09
N ALA A 149 1.45 6.19 4.26
CA ALA A 149 0.78 7.50 4.27
C ALA A 149 0.82 8.09 2.85
N GLN A 150 0.04 7.48 1.94
CA GLN A 150 -0.05 7.89 0.54
C GLN A 150 -1.47 7.65 0.01
N PRO A 151 -2.22 8.75 -0.26
CA PRO A 151 -1.78 10.13 -0.13
C PRO A 151 -1.74 10.61 1.33
N LEU A 152 -0.72 11.35 1.71
CA LEU A 152 -0.71 12.14 2.95
C LEU A 152 -1.44 13.46 2.66
N ILE A 153 -2.52 13.76 3.39
CA ILE A 153 -3.40 14.92 3.13
C ILE A 153 -3.50 15.91 4.29
N GLU A 154 -2.89 15.56 5.41
CA GLU A 154 -2.66 16.44 6.56
C GLU A 154 -1.51 15.94 7.42
N ALA A 155 -1.08 16.69 8.42
CA ALA A 155 -0.10 16.24 9.40
C ALA A 155 -0.63 15.02 10.18
N ILE A 156 0.24 14.03 10.42
CA ILE A 156 -0.09 12.82 11.18
C ILE A 156 0.97 12.59 12.26
N ASN A 157 0.51 12.44 13.49
CA ASN A 157 1.31 11.85 14.56
C ASN A 157 0.95 10.36 14.70
N MET A 158 1.86 9.49 14.26
CA MET A 158 1.71 8.03 14.34
C MET A 158 2.76 7.37 15.24
N GLU A 159 3.56 8.15 15.97
CA GLU A 159 4.73 7.66 16.72
C GLU A 159 4.40 6.51 17.68
N ARG A 160 3.25 6.57 18.36
CA ARG A 160 2.79 5.52 19.28
C ARG A 160 2.47 4.17 18.60
N HIS A 161 2.34 4.17 17.28
CA HIS A 161 2.00 3.00 16.46
C HIS A 161 3.18 2.45 15.65
N LEU A 162 4.40 2.93 15.90
CA LEU A 162 5.57 2.53 15.12
C LEU A 162 6.30 1.31 15.68
N ASP A 163 5.94 0.83 16.86
CA ASP A 163 6.55 -0.38 17.43
C ASP A 163 6.16 -1.60 16.58
N GLY A 164 7.16 -2.37 16.12
CA GLY A 164 6.97 -3.52 15.23
C GLY A 164 6.68 -3.18 13.76
N ILE A 165 6.80 -1.90 13.37
CA ILE A 165 6.71 -1.48 11.97
C ILE A 165 8.09 -1.51 11.34
N GLU A 166 8.22 -2.11 10.15
CA GLU A 166 9.47 -2.21 9.41
C GLU A 166 9.75 -1.00 8.52
N LEU A 167 8.68 -0.44 7.93
CA LEU A 167 8.79 0.64 6.95
C LEU A 167 7.57 1.56 6.98
N VAL A 168 7.80 2.86 6.95
CA VAL A 168 6.80 3.89 6.65
C VAL A 168 7.09 4.50 5.29
N VAL A 169 6.09 4.47 4.39
CA VAL A 169 6.16 5.09 3.06
C VAL A 169 5.25 6.29 3.02
N VAL A 170 5.78 7.43 2.60
CA VAL A 170 5.03 8.70 2.52
C VAL A 170 5.00 9.23 1.08
N GLY A 171 3.85 9.80 0.69
CA GLY A 171 3.73 10.46 -0.61
C GLY A 171 2.44 11.24 -0.78
N GLY A 172 2.45 12.19 -1.73
CA GLY A 172 1.30 13.00 -2.10
C GLY A 172 0.45 12.38 -3.22
N GLU A 173 -0.60 13.08 -3.61
CA GLU A 173 -1.49 12.70 -4.72
C GLU A 173 -0.88 13.06 -6.08
N SER A 174 -1.09 12.20 -7.07
CA SER A 174 -0.61 12.40 -8.45
C SER A 174 -1.76 12.79 -9.39
N ASP A 175 -2.47 13.87 -9.09
CA ASP A 175 -3.65 14.35 -9.81
C ASP A 175 -3.58 15.84 -10.10
N GLN A 176 -4.26 16.31 -11.17
CA GLN A 176 -4.34 17.75 -11.46
C GLN A 176 -5.06 18.54 -10.35
N ASN A 177 -6.04 17.91 -9.72
CA ASN A 177 -6.80 18.45 -8.60
C ASN A 177 -6.33 17.86 -7.26
N ALA A 178 -5.08 17.42 -7.18
CA ALA A 178 -4.49 16.87 -5.97
C ALA A 178 -4.57 17.87 -4.81
N ARG A 179 -4.81 17.35 -3.62
CA ARG A 179 -4.61 18.14 -2.40
C ARG A 179 -3.11 18.37 -2.19
N PRO A 180 -2.72 19.54 -1.71
CA PRO A 180 -1.31 19.83 -1.47
C PRO A 180 -0.70 18.87 -0.44
N LEU A 181 0.55 18.45 -0.69
CA LEU A 181 1.39 17.82 0.31
C LEU A 181 2.35 18.85 0.89
N ASP A 182 2.25 19.13 2.18
CA ASP A 182 3.22 19.97 2.86
C ASP A 182 4.47 19.16 3.26
N TYR A 183 5.63 19.67 2.90
CA TYR A 183 6.90 19.01 3.17
C TYR A 183 7.21 18.90 4.67
N SER A 184 6.69 19.83 5.49
CA SER A 184 6.84 19.75 6.95
C SER A 184 6.21 18.49 7.52
N TRP A 185 5.04 18.07 7.02
CA TRP A 185 4.39 16.83 7.44
C TRP A 185 5.23 15.58 7.11
N VAL A 186 5.92 15.62 5.96
CA VAL A 186 6.82 14.54 5.55
C VAL A 186 8.01 14.44 6.50
N LEU A 187 8.59 15.58 6.87
CA LEU A 187 9.71 15.66 7.81
C LEU A 187 9.29 15.23 9.22
N ASP A 188 8.11 15.63 9.68
CA ASP A 188 7.59 15.25 10.99
C ASP A 188 7.42 13.72 11.12
N ILE A 189 6.86 13.06 10.08
CA ILE A 189 6.76 11.59 10.06
C ILE A 189 8.16 10.96 10.03
N ARG A 190 9.08 11.52 9.24
CA ARG A 190 10.47 11.04 9.21
C ARG A 190 11.12 11.07 10.60
N GLU A 191 10.97 12.17 11.34
CA GLU A 191 11.54 12.30 12.69
C GLU A 191 10.90 11.30 13.67
N GLN A 192 9.59 11.03 13.57
CA GLN A 192 8.94 9.97 14.34
C GLN A 192 9.56 8.59 14.01
N CYS A 193 9.82 8.30 12.75
CA CYS A 193 10.45 7.04 12.31
C CYS A 193 11.90 6.93 12.85
N ILE A 194 12.67 8.00 12.81
CA ILE A 194 14.05 8.02 13.33
C ILE A 194 14.06 7.73 14.84
N ARG A 195 13.20 8.41 15.62
CA ARG A 195 13.11 8.18 17.07
C ARG A 195 12.76 6.75 17.43
N LYS A 196 11.99 6.08 16.58
CA LYS A 196 11.54 4.70 16.77
C LYS A 196 12.40 3.67 16.04
N ASN A 197 13.46 4.08 15.37
CA ASN A 197 14.32 3.22 14.54
C ASN A 197 13.52 2.42 13.49
N VAL A 198 12.58 3.08 12.80
CA VAL A 198 11.76 2.50 11.72
C VAL A 198 12.23 3.06 10.38
N SER A 199 12.36 2.21 9.37
CA SER A 199 12.74 2.66 8.03
C SER A 199 11.70 3.63 7.45
N PHE A 200 12.18 4.66 6.73
CA PHE A 200 11.33 5.71 6.15
C PHE A 200 11.66 5.92 4.67
N GLU A 201 10.62 5.97 3.84
CA GLU A 201 10.74 6.27 2.41
C GLU A 201 9.82 7.43 2.01
N PHE A 202 10.39 8.52 1.50
CA PHE A 202 9.64 9.56 0.80
C PHE A 202 9.53 9.17 -0.68
N ARG A 203 8.37 8.66 -1.08
CA ARG A 203 8.17 8.04 -2.40
C ARG A 203 7.88 9.05 -3.50
N GLN A 204 7.01 10.03 -3.24
CA GLN A 204 6.66 11.06 -4.22
C GLN A 204 6.14 12.33 -3.58
N CYS A 205 6.42 13.48 -4.23
CA CYS A 205 6.04 14.79 -3.73
C CYS A 205 4.53 15.12 -3.85
N GLY A 206 3.80 14.44 -4.73
CA GLY A 206 2.47 14.91 -5.15
C GLY A 206 2.56 16.02 -6.22
N THR A 207 1.44 16.23 -6.94
CA THR A 207 1.36 17.24 -8.02
C THR A 207 1.37 18.66 -7.45
N HIS A 208 0.73 18.88 -6.30
CA HIS A 208 0.77 20.10 -5.53
C HIS A 208 1.65 19.85 -4.29
N PHE A 209 2.76 20.57 -4.20
CA PHE A 209 3.75 20.36 -3.15
C PHE A 209 4.11 21.68 -2.49
N ILE A 210 3.96 21.79 -1.17
CA ILE A 210 4.30 22.99 -0.39
C ILE A 210 5.63 22.76 0.30
N LYS A 211 6.55 23.70 0.11
CA LYS A 211 7.83 23.74 0.83
C LYS A 211 8.16 25.18 1.17
N ASP A 212 8.51 25.45 2.44
CA ASP A 212 8.87 26.78 2.94
C ASP A 212 7.79 27.84 2.62
N GLY A 213 6.52 27.46 2.78
CA GLY A 213 5.35 28.31 2.49
C GLY A 213 5.06 28.55 1.00
N LYS A 214 5.87 27.98 0.10
CA LYS A 214 5.68 28.14 -1.35
C LYS A 214 5.09 26.86 -1.96
N GLU A 215 4.05 27.02 -2.78
CA GLU A 215 3.47 25.92 -3.56
C GLU A 215 4.19 25.71 -4.88
N TYR A 216 4.48 24.45 -5.20
CA TYR A 216 5.08 23.99 -6.44
C TYR A 216 4.10 23.04 -7.15
N LYS A 217 3.82 23.31 -8.42
CA LYS A 217 3.09 22.38 -9.30
C LYS A 217 4.08 21.51 -10.05
N LEU A 218 4.08 20.21 -9.74
CA LEU A 218 5.01 19.25 -10.31
C LEU A 218 4.32 18.40 -11.38
N GLN A 219 5.09 18.01 -12.41
CA GLN A 219 4.58 17.07 -13.41
C GLN A 219 4.60 15.65 -12.86
N THR A 220 3.61 14.85 -13.20
CA THR A 220 3.46 13.46 -12.71
C THR A 220 4.72 12.61 -12.92
N LYS A 221 5.44 12.80 -14.02
CA LYS A 221 6.70 12.09 -14.32
C LYS A 221 7.84 12.42 -13.35
N ASP A 222 7.78 13.58 -12.68
CA ASP A 222 8.87 14.09 -11.84
C ASP A 222 8.66 13.83 -10.34
N LEU A 223 7.44 13.44 -9.92
CA LEU A 223 7.07 13.32 -8.50
C LEU A 223 8.02 12.42 -7.69
N CYS A 224 8.33 11.24 -8.22
CA CYS A 224 9.23 10.30 -7.56
C CYS A 224 10.70 10.75 -7.63
N SER A 225 11.13 11.38 -8.72
CA SER A 225 12.50 11.86 -8.87
C SER A 225 12.79 13.04 -7.94
N GLN A 226 11.83 13.96 -7.76
CA GLN A 226 11.96 15.07 -6.82
C GLN A 226 11.99 14.60 -5.37
N ALA A 227 11.16 13.62 -5.00
CA ALA A 227 11.21 13.02 -3.67
C ALA A 227 12.59 12.37 -3.39
N ARG A 228 13.13 11.62 -4.36
CA ARG A 228 14.49 11.04 -4.22
C ARG A 228 15.59 12.10 -4.08
N LYS A 229 15.47 13.22 -4.79
CA LYS A 229 16.45 14.34 -4.68
C LYS A 229 16.45 14.99 -3.30
N ALA A 230 15.36 14.88 -2.53
CA ALA A 230 15.35 15.39 -1.15
C ALA A 230 16.35 14.67 -0.24
N GLY A 231 16.75 13.43 -0.56
CA GLY A 231 17.77 12.67 0.15
C GLY A 231 17.43 12.35 1.60
N ILE A 232 16.13 12.32 1.96
CA ILE A 232 15.65 12.21 3.34
C ILE A 232 15.24 10.80 3.75
N ASN A 233 15.37 9.82 2.88
CA ASN A 233 15.08 8.43 3.24
C ASN A 233 15.97 7.99 4.40
N PHE A 234 15.41 7.18 5.30
CA PHE A 234 16.10 6.64 6.45
C PHE A 234 15.97 5.13 6.47
N LYS A 235 17.07 4.44 6.74
CA LYS A 235 17.09 2.99 6.94
C LYS A 235 17.37 2.71 8.42
N ALA A 236 16.46 1.96 9.05
CA ALA A 236 16.63 1.51 10.44
C ALA A 236 17.93 0.73 10.60
N LEU A 237 18.57 0.88 11.75
CA LEU A 237 19.73 0.09 12.15
C LEU A 237 19.26 -1.33 12.49
N GLN A 238 19.94 -2.33 11.94
CA GLN A 238 19.72 -3.75 12.23
C GLN A 238 20.34 -4.12 13.57
#